data_45a2f56227cee8fa4c3167441fcbbf39
#
_entry.id   45a2f56227cee8fa4c3167441fcbbf39
#
_cell.length_a   1.000
_cell.length_b   1.000
_cell.length_c   1.000
_cell.angle_alpha   90.00
_cell.angle_beta   90.00
_cell.angle_gamma   90.00
#
_symmetry.space_group_name_H-M   'P 1'
#
loop_
_entity.id
_entity.type
_entity.pdbx_description
1 polymer ?
#
loop_
_entity_poly.entity_id
_entity_poly.type
_entity_poly.pdbx_seq_one_letter_code
_entity_poly.pdbx_strand_id
1 'polypeptide(L)'
;MKRISYIFAAVAAVSASLCSCESSNEYFDNKAFISTDAVSTILLDGRTEDAKTIVAEVAKPVNKDVKFAFAADASKLDTYNMAYYDHAVILPEQFYSLSATSAVINAGSIKSTDITVSFSSLDELDRETTYVLPVTASTSDIAMLDSKTTSYYVIRGAALVNVVANIDENYLSLVNPGNASALGGMGEVTVECLARFTEFGKLISTVMGIEGNFLIRIGDAGVPDNQIQLATSNGNVTDTAWQLETGKWTHIAVTFNSANGAVDVYFNGVHKGNTQYSNYRSSVNWNSSDFYVGKSWDNNRWFDGEISEARVWNRVLSVEEINAKNHFYKVDAASEGLVAYWKFNEGSGNVITDVTNGYNLVANSAITWKPVSLPE
;
A
#
# COMPACT_ATOMS: atom_id res chain seq x y z
N MET A 1 56.62 58.69 -38.95
CA MET A 1 55.26 59.18 -38.78
C MET A 1 54.31 58.46 -39.75
N LYS A 2 54.03 57.20 -39.58
CA LYS A 2 53.05 56.45 -40.40
C LYS A 2 52.61 55.18 -39.65
N ARG A 3 52.06 55.29 -38.44
CA ARG A 3 51.50 54.10 -37.68
C ARG A 3 50.34 54.43 -36.73
N ILE A 4 49.69 55.63 -36.89
CA ILE A 4 48.58 55.99 -35.97
C ILE A 4 47.20 56.04 -36.66
N SER A 5 47.16 55.94 -38.02
CA SER A 5 45.87 56.08 -38.74
C SER A 5 45.03 54.81 -38.95
N TYR A 6 45.44 53.66 -38.47
CA TYR A 6 44.69 52.41 -38.68
C TYR A 6 43.90 51.91 -37.45
N ILE A 7 44.02 52.59 -36.31
CA ILE A 7 43.32 52.13 -35.06
C ILE A 7 41.93 52.78 -34.94
N PHE A 8 41.67 53.93 -35.64
CA PHE A 8 40.32 54.53 -35.55
C PHE A 8 39.29 54.03 -36.56
N ALA A 9 39.70 53.28 -37.57
CA ALA A 9 38.74 52.67 -38.52
C ALA A 9 38.16 51.28 -38.05
N ALA A 10 38.79 50.64 -37.07
CA ALA A 10 38.34 49.34 -36.60
C ALA A 10 37.32 49.40 -35.41
N VAL A 11 37.21 50.58 -34.77
CA VAL A 11 36.25 50.73 -33.63
C VAL A 11 34.87 51.21 -34.10
N ALA A 12 34.76 51.79 -35.31
CA ALA A 12 33.47 52.24 -35.85
C ALA A 12 32.69 51.14 -36.59
N ALA A 13 33.29 49.95 -36.84
CA ALA A 13 32.61 48.83 -37.52
C ALA A 13 32.03 47.81 -36.57
N VAL A 14 32.35 47.87 -35.26
CA VAL A 14 31.82 46.88 -34.21
C VAL A 14 30.57 47.43 -33.52
N SER A 15 30.24 48.70 -33.65
CA SER A 15 29.05 49.28 -32.98
C SER A 15 27.76 49.24 -33.81
N ALA A 16 27.81 48.72 -35.06
CA ALA A 16 26.59 48.62 -35.91
C ALA A 16 25.96 47.27 -36.05
N SER A 17 26.43 46.22 -35.26
CA SER A 17 25.90 44.85 -35.33
C SER A 17 25.19 44.40 -34.08
N LEU A 18 24.79 45.30 -33.17
CA LEU A 18 24.09 44.96 -31.93
C LEU A 18 22.65 45.51 -31.82
N CYS A 19 22.04 45.87 -32.94
CA CYS A 19 20.64 46.27 -32.99
C CYS A 19 19.89 45.48 -34.07
N SER A 20 19.80 44.17 -33.90
CA SER A 20 18.78 43.36 -34.54
C SER A 20 18.25 42.34 -33.53
N CYS A 21 17.68 42.84 -32.42
CA CYS A 21 16.56 42.16 -31.79
C CYS A 21 15.34 42.58 -32.60
N GLU A 22 15.08 41.95 -33.73
CA GLU A 22 13.71 41.85 -34.21
C GLU A 22 12.93 41.18 -33.06
N SER A 23 12.09 41.95 -32.36
CA SER A 23 10.99 41.40 -31.65
C SER A 23 10.11 40.72 -32.69
N SER A 24 10.37 39.43 -32.96
CA SER A 24 9.37 38.58 -33.56
C SER A 24 8.17 38.63 -32.62
N ASN A 25 7.20 39.47 -32.95
CA ASN A 25 5.87 39.31 -32.38
C ASN A 25 5.39 37.96 -32.90
N GLU A 26 5.73 36.86 -32.18
CA GLU A 26 5.12 35.59 -32.42
C GLU A 26 3.64 35.74 -32.11
N TYR A 27 2.87 35.92 -33.19
CA TYR A 27 1.42 35.88 -33.13
C TYR A 27 1.02 34.41 -32.90
N PHE A 28 0.73 34.09 -31.65
CA PHE A 28 0.05 32.80 -31.36
C PHE A 28 -1.42 33.06 -31.15
N ASP A 29 -2.23 32.14 -31.63
CA ASP A 29 -3.67 32.14 -31.35
C ASP A 29 -3.91 31.90 -29.87
N ASN A 30 -4.66 32.80 -29.23
CA ASN A 30 -5.03 32.66 -27.84
C ASN A 30 -6.04 31.48 -27.71
N LYS A 31 -5.58 30.38 -27.12
CA LYS A 31 -6.40 29.19 -26.90
C LYS A 31 -6.68 29.02 -25.42
N ALA A 32 -7.86 28.53 -25.12
CA ALA A 32 -8.24 28.14 -23.77
C ALA A 32 -7.78 26.70 -23.44
N PHE A 33 -7.51 26.43 -22.19
CA PHE A 33 -7.09 25.12 -21.69
C PHE A 33 -7.47 24.94 -20.22
N ILE A 34 -7.56 23.72 -19.76
CA ILE A 34 -7.62 23.42 -18.33
C ILE A 34 -6.21 23.58 -17.75
N SER A 35 -6.05 24.48 -16.77
CA SER A 35 -4.76 24.79 -16.16
C SER A 35 -4.40 23.92 -14.98
N THR A 36 -5.37 23.24 -14.40
CA THR A 36 -5.12 22.26 -13.33
C THR A 36 -4.44 21.00 -13.88
N ASP A 37 -3.93 20.16 -12.98
CA ASP A 37 -3.21 18.94 -13.36
C ASP A 37 -4.05 18.06 -14.28
N ALA A 38 -3.38 17.49 -15.30
CA ALA A 38 -4.04 16.58 -16.23
C ALA A 38 -4.54 15.31 -15.52
N VAL A 39 -3.81 14.87 -14.47
CA VAL A 39 -4.18 13.75 -13.61
C VAL A 39 -4.00 14.14 -12.15
N SER A 40 -5.05 13.97 -11.35
CA SER A 40 -5.03 14.17 -9.90
C SER A 40 -5.41 12.85 -9.23
N THR A 41 -4.53 12.33 -8.36
CA THR A 41 -4.79 11.07 -7.64
C THR A 41 -5.38 11.35 -6.26
N ILE A 42 -6.39 10.56 -5.91
CA ILE A 42 -7.04 10.51 -4.59
C ILE A 42 -6.83 9.09 -4.06
N LEU A 43 -6.22 8.98 -2.88
CA LEU A 43 -5.95 7.68 -2.27
C LEU A 43 -7.05 7.30 -1.27
N LEU A 44 -7.55 6.06 -1.38
CA LEU A 44 -8.49 5.47 -0.43
C LEU A 44 -7.71 5.00 0.82
N ASP A 45 -7.35 5.95 1.67
CA ASP A 45 -6.57 5.75 2.90
C ASP A 45 -7.45 5.70 4.17
N GLY A 46 -8.76 5.59 3.98
CA GLY A 46 -9.77 5.61 5.05
C GLY A 46 -10.54 6.93 5.12
N ARG A 47 -10.22 7.91 4.26
CA ARG A 47 -11.03 9.13 4.14
C ARG A 47 -12.37 8.82 3.50
N THR A 48 -13.39 9.59 3.90
CA THR A 48 -14.76 9.50 3.34
C THR A 48 -14.98 10.54 2.25
N GLU A 49 -14.22 11.64 2.27
CA GLU A 49 -14.39 12.79 1.38
C GLU A 49 -13.06 13.35 0.89
N ASP A 50 -13.06 13.96 -0.29
CA ASP A 50 -11.97 14.77 -0.85
C ASP A 50 -12.58 15.83 -1.77
N ALA A 51 -11.82 16.89 -2.10
CA ALA A 51 -12.23 17.90 -3.06
C ALA A 51 -11.04 18.40 -3.87
N LYS A 52 -11.27 18.67 -5.15
CA LYS A 52 -10.30 19.24 -6.08
C LYS A 52 -10.92 20.43 -6.79
N THR A 53 -10.09 21.36 -7.23
CA THR A 53 -10.50 22.49 -8.05
C THR A 53 -10.16 22.26 -9.50
N ILE A 54 -11.06 22.62 -10.41
CA ILE A 54 -10.80 22.65 -11.86
C ILE A 54 -11.02 24.08 -12.40
N VAL A 55 -10.13 24.51 -13.28
CA VAL A 55 -10.08 25.88 -13.78
C VAL A 55 -9.70 25.87 -15.26
N ALA A 56 -10.35 26.74 -16.04
CA ALA A 56 -9.95 27.06 -17.39
C ALA A 56 -9.15 28.37 -17.44
N GLU A 57 -8.11 28.42 -18.26
CA GLU A 57 -7.26 29.58 -18.46
C GLU A 57 -7.01 29.84 -19.93
N VAL A 58 -6.53 31.04 -20.24
CA VAL A 58 -6.04 31.47 -21.55
C VAL A 58 -4.67 32.15 -21.38
N ALA A 59 -3.83 32.10 -22.41
CA ALA A 59 -2.48 32.63 -22.34
C ALA A 59 -2.43 34.18 -22.33
N LYS A 60 -3.44 34.86 -22.87
CA LYS A 60 -3.57 36.34 -22.90
C LYS A 60 -4.96 36.75 -22.44
N PRO A 61 -5.13 37.94 -21.78
CA PRO A 61 -6.43 38.46 -21.39
C PRO A 61 -7.42 38.48 -22.55
N VAL A 62 -8.66 38.05 -22.29
CA VAL A 62 -9.75 38.10 -23.25
C VAL A 62 -10.36 39.50 -23.32
N ASN A 63 -10.89 39.89 -24.45
CA ASN A 63 -11.53 41.19 -24.63
C ASN A 63 -13.06 41.16 -24.44
N LYS A 64 -13.63 39.98 -24.23
CA LYS A 64 -15.02 39.73 -23.91
C LYS A 64 -15.10 38.51 -22.98
N ASP A 65 -16.22 38.37 -22.28
CA ASP A 65 -16.44 37.19 -21.46
C ASP A 65 -16.42 35.89 -22.30
N VAL A 66 -15.73 34.89 -21.77
CA VAL A 66 -15.65 33.55 -22.36
C VAL A 66 -16.30 32.56 -21.40
N LYS A 67 -17.34 31.88 -21.87
CA LYS A 67 -18.11 30.92 -21.07
C LYS A 67 -17.66 29.51 -21.38
N PHE A 68 -17.49 28.70 -20.32
CA PHE A 68 -17.13 27.29 -20.39
C PHE A 68 -18.25 26.44 -19.83
N ALA A 69 -18.49 25.29 -20.47
CA ALA A 69 -19.25 24.17 -19.88
C ALA A 69 -18.27 23.11 -19.37
N PHE A 70 -18.52 22.60 -18.17
CA PHE A 70 -17.77 21.50 -17.56
C PHE A 70 -18.73 20.33 -17.34
N ALA A 71 -18.28 19.13 -17.68
CA ALA A 71 -19.06 17.91 -17.49
C ALA A 71 -18.17 16.70 -17.25
N ALA A 72 -18.65 15.74 -16.46
CA ALA A 72 -18.09 14.41 -16.45
C ALA A 72 -18.28 13.76 -17.84
N ASP A 73 -17.25 13.13 -18.36
CA ASP A 73 -17.23 12.56 -19.71
C ASP A 73 -16.68 11.14 -19.71
N ALA A 74 -17.56 10.16 -19.51
CA ALA A 74 -17.20 8.75 -19.48
C ALA A 74 -16.57 8.26 -20.80
N SER A 75 -16.80 8.95 -21.93
CA SER A 75 -16.20 8.57 -23.23
C SER A 75 -14.67 8.70 -23.25
N LYS A 76 -14.08 9.39 -22.28
CA LYS A 76 -12.63 9.58 -22.13
C LYS A 76 -11.93 8.43 -21.38
N LEU A 77 -12.66 7.42 -20.91
CA LEU A 77 -12.08 6.29 -20.17
C LEU A 77 -11.03 5.54 -20.98
N ASP A 78 -11.35 5.16 -22.22
CA ASP A 78 -10.42 4.42 -23.07
C ASP A 78 -9.16 5.25 -23.38
N THR A 79 -9.33 6.57 -23.55
CA THR A 79 -8.20 7.48 -23.74
C THR A 79 -7.28 7.50 -22.52
N TYR A 80 -7.87 7.53 -21.31
CA TYR A 80 -7.10 7.43 -20.06
C TYR A 80 -6.37 6.10 -19.97
N ASN A 81 -7.08 4.98 -20.10
CA ASN A 81 -6.52 3.65 -19.95
C ASN A 81 -5.39 3.37 -20.95
N MET A 82 -5.51 3.84 -22.19
CA MET A 82 -4.45 3.73 -23.20
C MET A 82 -3.24 4.61 -22.88
N ALA A 83 -3.48 5.85 -22.41
CA ALA A 83 -2.40 6.81 -22.16
C ALA A 83 -1.55 6.43 -20.91
N TYR A 84 -2.18 5.82 -19.90
CA TYR A 84 -1.55 5.51 -18.61
C TYR A 84 -1.35 4.01 -18.38
N TYR A 85 -1.65 3.15 -19.37
CA TYR A 85 -1.56 1.69 -19.27
C TYR A 85 -2.32 1.13 -18.06
N ASP A 86 -3.49 1.72 -17.75
CA ASP A 86 -4.32 1.37 -16.61
C ASP A 86 -5.53 0.53 -17.04
N HIS A 87 -6.22 -0.06 -16.08
CA HIS A 87 -7.48 -0.81 -16.25
C HIS A 87 -8.60 -0.17 -15.41
N ALA A 88 -8.58 1.16 -15.30
CA ALA A 88 -9.54 1.92 -14.53
C ALA A 88 -10.97 1.74 -15.08
N VAL A 89 -11.94 1.88 -14.17
CA VAL A 89 -13.36 1.96 -14.49
C VAL A 89 -13.89 3.37 -14.19
N ILE A 90 -15.04 3.74 -14.78
CA ILE A 90 -15.65 5.04 -14.48
C ILE A 90 -16.10 5.09 -13.01
N LEU A 91 -15.79 6.20 -12.32
CA LEU A 91 -16.33 6.48 -11.00
C LEU A 91 -17.86 6.66 -11.11
N PRO A 92 -18.68 5.89 -10.35
CA PRO A 92 -20.14 6.06 -10.38
C PRO A 92 -20.59 7.42 -9.87
N GLU A 93 -21.70 7.94 -10.42
CA GLU A 93 -22.18 9.32 -10.20
C GLU A 93 -22.47 9.67 -8.74
N GLN A 94 -22.84 8.68 -7.89
CA GLN A 94 -23.12 8.91 -6.48
C GLN A 94 -21.88 9.30 -5.66
N PHE A 95 -20.67 9.11 -6.17
CA PHE A 95 -19.41 9.36 -5.46
C PHE A 95 -18.79 10.73 -5.75
N TYR A 96 -19.41 11.54 -6.63
CA TYR A 96 -18.88 12.87 -6.93
C TYR A 96 -19.97 13.89 -7.23
N SER A 97 -19.60 15.16 -7.12
CA SER A 97 -20.42 16.29 -7.59
C SER A 97 -19.53 17.45 -8.07
N LEU A 98 -20.06 18.26 -8.98
CA LEU A 98 -19.46 19.52 -9.41
C LEU A 98 -20.23 20.67 -8.78
N SER A 99 -19.53 21.65 -8.19
CA SER A 99 -20.18 22.84 -7.58
C SER A 99 -20.94 23.71 -8.61
N ALA A 100 -20.53 23.63 -9.88
CA ALA A 100 -21.20 24.25 -11.03
C ALA A 100 -20.83 23.51 -12.31
N THR A 101 -21.69 23.57 -13.30
CA THR A 101 -21.46 23.01 -14.66
C THR A 101 -20.97 24.07 -15.64
N SER A 102 -20.76 25.32 -15.20
CA SER A 102 -20.26 26.40 -16.04
C SER A 102 -19.34 27.34 -15.28
N ALA A 103 -18.34 27.89 -15.96
CA ALA A 103 -17.43 28.91 -15.47
C ALA A 103 -17.21 30.01 -16.52
N VAL A 104 -16.73 31.17 -16.12
CA VAL A 104 -16.54 32.33 -17.00
C VAL A 104 -15.17 32.93 -16.78
N ILE A 105 -14.43 33.20 -17.87
CA ILE A 105 -13.30 34.13 -17.89
C ILE A 105 -13.87 35.49 -18.23
N ASN A 106 -13.86 36.44 -17.29
CA ASN A 106 -14.36 37.78 -17.54
C ASN A 106 -13.42 38.56 -18.47
N ALA A 107 -13.97 39.52 -19.19
CA ALA A 107 -13.18 40.45 -20.04
C ALA A 107 -12.04 41.09 -19.24
N GLY A 108 -10.84 41.12 -19.79
CA GLY A 108 -9.62 41.59 -19.13
C GLY A 108 -8.91 40.54 -18.26
N SER A 109 -9.49 39.35 -18.06
CA SER A 109 -8.94 38.27 -17.25
C SER A 109 -8.34 37.16 -18.10
N ILE A 110 -7.55 36.27 -17.45
CA ILE A 110 -6.94 35.11 -18.07
C ILE A 110 -7.46 33.78 -17.43
N LYS A 111 -8.17 33.86 -16.30
CA LYS A 111 -8.59 32.72 -15.48
C LYS A 111 -10.09 32.74 -15.25
N SER A 112 -10.72 31.57 -15.34
CA SER A 112 -12.14 31.37 -15.04
C SER A 112 -12.43 31.42 -13.54
N THR A 113 -13.71 31.51 -13.19
CA THR A 113 -14.19 31.15 -11.86
C THR A 113 -13.87 29.68 -11.60
N ASP A 114 -13.58 29.35 -10.33
CA ASP A 114 -13.24 28.01 -9.90
C ASP A 114 -14.49 27.11 -9.86
N ILE A 115 -14.32 25.85 -10.26
CA ILE A 115 -15.31 24.80 -10.03
C ILE A 115 -14.69 23.79 -9.08
N THR A 116 -15.40 23.45 -8.00
CA THR A 116 -15.01 22.38 -7.08
C THR A 116 -15.60 21.06 -7.55
N VAL A 117 -14.74 20.06 -7.68
CA VAL A 117 -15.12 18.64 -7.86
C VAL A 117 -15.01 18.01 -6.48
N SER A 118 -16.15 17.69 -5.88
CA SER A 118 -16.23 17.06 -4.57
C SER A 118 -16.44 15.56 -4.70
N PHE A 119 -15.80 14.81 -3.84
CA PHE A 119 -15.89 13.35 -3.75
C PHE A 119 -16.43 12.98 -2.38
N SER A 120 -17.32 12.00 -2.29
CA SER A 120 -17.98 11.55 -1.06
C SER A 120 -18.14 10.04 -1.02
N SER A 121 -18.38 9.49 0.19
CA SER A 121 -18.52 8.04 0.43
C SER A 121 -17.34 7.22 -0.12
N LEU A 122 -16.13 7.80 -0.11
CA LEU A 122 -14.93 7.16 -0.66
C LEU A 122 -14.57 5.83 0.04
N ASP A 123 -15.00 5.66 1.29
CA ASP A 123 -14.84 4.44 2.09
C ASP A 123 -15.70 3.27 1.62
N GLU A 124 -16.75 3.54 0.80
CA GLU A 124 -17.59 2.51 0.18
C GLU A 124 -16.97 1.93 -1.11
N LEU A 125 -15.95 2.60 -1.68
CA LEU A 125 -15.29 2.16 -2.90
C LEU A 125 -14.41 0.95 -2.65
N ASP A 126 -14.36 0.06 -3.63
CA ASP A 126 -13.42 -1.06 -3.61
C ASP A 126 -11.99 -0.56 -3.83
N ARG A 127 -11.10 -0.91 -2.90
CA ARG A 127 -9.69 -0.47 -2.89
C ARG A 127 -8.82 -1.15 -3.94
N GLU A 128 -9.25 -2.31 -4.45
CA GLU A 128 -8.52 -3.06 -5.47
C GLU A 128 -8.87 -2.57 -6.88
N THR A 129 -9.90 -1.72 -6.99
CA THR A 129 -10.34 -1.14 -8.25
C THR A 129 -9.83 0.29 -8.39
N THR A 130 -9.20 0.61 -9.51
CA THR A 130 -8.91 1.99 -9.90
C THR A 130 -10.13 2.59 -10.56
N TYR A 131 -10.63 3.69 -9.98
CA TYR A 131 -11.72 4.47 -10.56
C TYR A 131 -11.16 5.74 -11.19
N VAL A 132 -11.78 6.20 -12.27
CA VAL A 132 -11.44 7.47 -12.90
C VAL A 132 -12.69 8.31 -13.18
N LEU A 133 -12.62 9.59 -12.87
CA LEU A 133 -13.59 10.62 -13.27
C LEU A 133 -12.92 11.55 -14.27
N PRO A 134 -13.15 11.43 -15.58
CA PRO A 134 -12.76 12.44 -16.53
C PRO A 134 -13.72 13.63 -16.46
N VAL A 135 -13.19 14.84 -16.33
CA VAL A 135 -13.99 16.08 -16.41
C VAL A 135 -13.48 16.90 -17.59
N THR A 136 -14.34 17.15 -18.56
CA THR A 136 -14.04 17.93 -19.76
C THR A 136 -14.55 19.36 -19.67
N ALA A 137 -13.77 20.30 -20.21
CA ALA A 137 -14.19 21.67 -20.47
C ALA A 137 -14.44 21.86 -21.96
N SER A 138 -15.48 22.61 -22.31
CA SER A 138 -15.79 23.01 -23.68
C SER A 138 -16.29 24.45 -23.76
N THR A 139 -16.04 25.11 -24.87
CA THR A 139 -16.52 26.46 -25.16
C THR A 139 -16.65 26.66 -26.68
N SER A 140 -17.60 27.52 -27.11
CA SER A 140 -17.69 28.01 -28.49
C SER A 140 -17.10 29.40 -28.68
N ASP A 141 -16.68 30.05 -27.59
CA ASP A 141 -16.29 31.48 -27.61
C ASP A 141 -14.83 31.68 -28.03
N ILE A 142 -13.98 30.67 -27.85
CA ILE A 142 -12.56 30.65 -28.18
C ILE A 142 -12.12 29.20 -28.48
N ALA A 143 -11.10 29.02 -29.34
CA ALA A 143 -10.55 27.69 -29.58
C ALA A 143 -9.90 27.13 -28.32
N MET A 144 -10.04 25.84 -28.09
CA MET A 144 -9.37 25.14 -26.99
C MET A 144 -8.10 24.43 -27.46
N LEU A 145 -7.18 24.23 -26.54
CA LEU A 145 -6.00 23.39 -26.73
C LEU A 145 -6.38 21.92 -26.52
N ASP A 146 -6.48 21.16 -27.61
CA ASP A 146 -7.03 19.79 -27.63
C ASP A 146 -6.42 18.85 -26.56
N SER A 147 -5.12 18.98 -26.30
CA SER A 147 -4.41 18.18 -25.30
C SER A 147 -4.70 18.56 -23.84
N LYS A 148 -5.46 19.63 -23.60
CA LYS A 148 -5.76 20.20 -22.28
C LYS A 148 -7.24 20.52 -22.09
N THR A 149 -8.10 19.71 -22.68
CA THR A 149 -9.57 19.83 -22.54
C THR A 149 -10.15 18.95 -21.44
N THR A 150 -9.36 18.01 -20.89
CA THR A 150 -9.83 17.03 -19.92
C THR A 150 -8.85 16.92 -18.74
N SER A 151 -9.36 16.91 -17.52
CA SER A 151 -8.65 16.49 -16.30
C SER A 151 -9.21 15.17 -15.82
N TYR A 152 -8.31 14.28 -15.38
CA TYR A 152 -8.65 12.97 -14.86
C TYR A 152 -8.43 12.94 -13.35
N TYR A 153 -9.47 12.62 -12.59
CA TYR A 153 -9.38 12.35 -11.17
C TYR A 153 -9.36 10.85 -10.96
N VAL A 154 -8.25 10.34 -10.45
CA VAL A 154 -7.98 8.92 -10.30
C VAL A 154 -8.10 8.54 -8.83
N ILE A 155 -9.04 7.67 -8.50
CA ILE A 155 -9.29 7.19 -7.15
C ILE A 155 -8.82 5.73 -7.07
N ARG A 156 -7.89 5.44 -6.16
CA ARG A 156 -7.34 4.08 -5.99
C ARG A 156 -6.92 3.82 -4.54
N GLY A 157 -6.78 2.55 -4.20
CA GLY A 157 -6.35 2.15 -2.85
C GLY A 157 -4.99 2.75 -2.47
N ALA A 158 -4.90 3.27 -1.25
CA ALA A 158 -3.62 3.54 -0.62
C ALA A 158 -3.01 2.22 -0.12
N ALA A 159 -1.69 2.14 -0.01
CA ALA A 159 -1.07 1.02 0.67
C ALA A 159 -1.54 0.92 2.12
N LEU A 160 -1.91 -0.28 2.56
CA LEU A 160 -2.27 -0.55 3.95
C LEU A 160 -1.04 -0.84 4.80
N VAL A 161 -0.01 -1.42 4.18
CA VAL A 161 1.30 -1.66 4.79
C VAL A 161 2.34 -0.93 3.95
N ASN A 162 3.07 0.00 4.56
CA ASN A 162 4.05 0.87 3.88
C ASN A 162 5.50 0.52 4.23
N VAL A 163 5.69 -0.20 5.32
CA VAL A 163 6.99 -0.62 5.83
C VAL A 163 6.84 -1.96 6.51
N VAL A 164 7.87 -2.78 6.43
CA VAL A 164 7.95 -4.11 7.03
C VAL A 164 9.32 -4.33 7.67
N ALA A 165 9.39 -5.27 8.61
CA ALA A 165 10.63 -5.69 9.22
C ALA A 165 11.29 -6.83 8.42
N ASN A 166 12.53 -6.65 7.99
CA ASN A 166 13.39 -7.76 7.60
C ASN A 166 14.05 -8.32 8.86
N ILE A 167 13.87 -9.60 9.09
CA ILE A 167 14.38 -10.31 10.28
C ILE A 167 15.32 -11.47 9.92
N ASP A 168 16.00 -11.38 8.77
CA ASP A 168 17.06 -12.32 8.40
C ASP A 168 18.11 -12.39 9.50
N GLU A 169 18.50 -13.59 9.90
CA GLU A 169 19.46 -13.83 10.99
C GLU A 169 19.15 -13.10 12.30
N ASN A 170 17.88 -12.77 12.52
CA ASN A 170 17.38 -12.07 13.70
C ASN A 170 16.16 -12.80 14.28
N TYR A 171 15.76 -12.41 15.48
CA TYR A 171 14.57 -12.90 16.13
C TYR A 171 14.05 -11.88 17.14
N LEU A 172 12.79 -12.08 17.54
CA LEU A 172 12.18 -11.24 18.56
C LEU A 172 11.67 -12.09 19.72
N SER A 173 11.72 -11.53 20.91
CA SER A 173 11.22 -12.12 22.16
C SER A 173 10.28 -11.15 22.87
N LEU A 174 9.41 -11.65 23.74
CA LEU A 174 8.56 -10.81 24.59
C LEU A 174 9.42 -9.96 25.54
N VAL A 175 9.14 -8.67 25.65
CA VAL A 175 9.84 -7.76 26.59
C VAL A 175 9.58 -8.17 28.03
N ASN A 176 8.31 -8.52 28.37
CA ASN A 176 7.89 -8.95 29.71
C ASN A 176 7.00 -10.18 29.62
N PRO A 177 7.56 -11.37 29.37
CA PRO A 177 6.76 -12.58 29.12
C PRO A 177 5.82 -12.94 30.29
N GLY A 178 6.19 -12.72 31.54
CA GLY A 178 5.36 -12.98 32.71
C GLY A 178 4.09 -12.12 32.79
N ASN A 179 4.04 -10.99 32.07
CA ASN A 179 2.88 -10.11 32.00
C ASN A 179 1.94 -10.48 30.83
N ALA A 180 2.38 -11.34 29.90
CA ALA A 180 1.62 -11.71 28.72
C ALA A 180 0.56 -12.80 29.01
N SER A 181 -0.29 -12.56 30.00
CA SER A 181 -1.24 -13.57 30.52
C SER A 181 -2.22 -14.10 29.47
N ALA A 182 -2.67 -13.26 28.52
CA ALA A 182 -3.59 -13.68 27.47
C ALA A 182 -2.95 -14.62 26.43
N LEU A 183 -1.62 -14.70 26.37
CA LEU A 183 -0.88 -15.68 25.56
C LEU A 183 -0.74 -17.04 26.27
N GLY A 184 -1.35 -17.22 27.44
CA GLY A 184 -1.37 -18.47 28.20
C GLY A 184 -2.77 -19.07 28.28
N GLY A 185 -2.85 -20.40 28.40
CA GLY A 185 -4.11 -21.11 28.60
C GLY A 185 -5.03 -21.13 27.38
N MET A 186 -4.53 -20.87 26.17
CA MET A 186 -5.33 -20.80 24.95
C MET A 186 -5.73 -22.21 24.50
N GLY A 187 -7.01 -22.59 24.69
CA GLY A 187 -7.56 -23.87 24.25
C GLY A 187 -7.80 -23.95 22.75
N GLU A 188 -8.08 -22.83 22.15
CA GLU A 188 -8.15 -22.60 20.72
C GLU A 188 -7.18 -21.49 20.35
N VAL A 189 -6.60 -21.55 19.15
CA VAL A 189 -5.69 -20.52 18.69
C VAL A 189 -5.77 -20.37 17.18
N THR A 190 -5.68 -19.13 16.72
CA THR A 190 -5.29 -18.81 15.35
C THR A 190 -4.04 -17.95 15.40
N VAL A 191 -3.04 -18.32 14.60
CA VAL A 191 -1.80 -17.58 14.45
C VAL A 191 -1.69 -17.11 13.02
N GLU A 192 -1.46 -15.83 12.84
CA GLU A 192 -1.35 -15.22 11.52
C GLU A 192 -0.08 -14.40 11.38
N CYS A 193 0.44 -14.35 10.17
CA CYS A 193 1.41 -13.34 9.76
C CYS A 193 1.37 -13.12 8.25
N LEU A 194 1.76 -11.92 7.81
CA LEU A 194 2.07 -11.62 6.43
C LEU A 194 3.59 -11.73 6.26
N ALA A 195 4.05 -12.65 5.43
CA ALA A 195 5.46 -12.99 5.30
C ALA A 195 5.91 -13.06 3.85
N ARG A 196 7.16 -12.67 3.59
CA ARG A 196 7.86 -12.89 2.32
C ARG A 196 9.21 -13.52 2.58
N PHE A 197 9.36 -14.79 2.23
CA PHE A 197 10.60 -15.52 2.41
C PHE A 197 11.56 -15.21 1.28
N THR A 198 12.83 -14.92 1.59
CA THR A 198 13.90 -14.69 0.62
C THR A 198 14.47 -16.01 0.11
N GLU A 199 14.64 -16.95 1.01
CA GLU A 199 15.15 -18.28 0.66
C GLU A 199 14.63 -19.37 1.63
N PHE A 200 14.69 -20.60 1.18
CA PHE A 200 14.63 -21.83 1.96
C PHE A 200 15.98 -22.53 1.83
N GLY A 201 16.20 -23.65 2.46
CA GLY A 201 17.47 -24.40 2.37
C GLY A 201 18.05 -24.76 3.73
N LYS A 202 17.44 -24.25 4.79
CA LYS A 202 17.73 -24.71 6.16
C LYS A 202 16.90 -25.96 6.46
N LEU A 203 17.46 -26.85 7.29
CA LEU A 203 16.69 -27.99 7.76
C LEU A 203 15.40 -27.58 8.46
N ILE A 204 15.47 -26.52 9.27
CA ILE A 204 14.34 -25.92 9.96
C ILE A 204 14.48 -24.41 9.94
N SER A 205 13.40 -23.71 9.60
CA SER A 205 13.18 -22.29 9.87
C SER A 205 11.97 -22.11 10.80
N THR A 206 11.84 -20.96 11.45
CA THR A 206 10.79 -20.76 12.45
C THR A 206 9.96 -19.53 12.15
N VAL A 207 8.63 -19.67 12.18
CA VAL A 207 7.70 -18.54 12.14
C VAL A 207 7.57 -17.97 13.55
N MET A 208 6.94 -18.70 14.48
CA MET A 208 6.84 -18.31 15.89
C MET A 208 6.40 -19.47 16.79
N GLY A 209 6.67 -19.33 18.07
CA GLY A 209 6.22 -20.25 19.09
C GLY A 209 7.32 -20.66 20.08
N ILE A 210 7.11 -21.80 20.73
CA ILE A 210 8.01 -22.39 21.72
C ILE A 210 8.39 -23.81 21.32
N GLU A 211 9.69 -24.04 21.09
CA GLU A 211 10.24 -25.37 20.77
C GLU A 211 9.91 -26.37 21.88
N GLY A 212 9.48 -27.58 21.49
CA GLY A 212 9.10 -28.64 22.42
C GLY A 212 7.77 -28.41 23.14
N ASN A 213 7.01 -27.36 22.76
CA ASN A 213 5.68 -27.10 23.30
C ASN A 213 4.66 -26.91 22.16
N PHE A 214 4.65 -25.73 21.53
CA PHE A 214 3.80 -25.41 20.40
C PHE A 214 4.54 -24.41 19.51
N LEU A 215 4.99 -24.87 18.34
CA LEU A 215 5.86 -24.11 17.44
C LEU A 215 5.37 -24.25 16.01
N ILE A 216 5.19 -23.13 15.32
CA ILE A 216 4.99 -23.07 13.87
C ILE A 216 6.35 -22.91 13.23
N ARG A 217 6.82 -23.95 12.54
CA ARG A 217 8.12 -24.00 11.87
C ARG A 217 7.97 -24.43 10.42
N ILE A 218 9.05 -24.34 9.67
CA ILE A 218 9.15 -24.66 8.24
C ILE A 218 10.30 -25.65 8.08
N GLY A 219 10.02 -26.77 7.42
CA GLY A 219 10.98 -27.84 7.25
C GLY A 219 11.20 -28.71 8.49
N ASP A 220 11.78 -29.87 8.29
CA ASP A 220 12.32 -30.82 9.29
C ASP A 220 13.02 -31.97 8.56
N ALA A 221 13.67 -32.87 9.28
CA ALA A 221 14.16 -34.13 8.73
C ALA A 221 13.02 -34.92 8.08
N GLY A 222 13.08 -35.07 6.75
CA GLY A 222 12.04 -35.73 5.95
C GLY A 222 10.83 -34.85 5.59
N VAL A 223 10.84 -33.55 5.93
CA VAL A 223 9.86 -32.55 5.50
C VAL A 223 10.56 -31.54 4.60
N PRO A 224 10.02 -31.18 3.44
CA PRO A 224 10.60 -30.14 2.59
C PRO A 224 10.92 -28.84 3.36
N ASP A 225 12.01 -28.19 3.01
CA ASP A 225 12.54 -26.98 3.65
C ASP A 225 11.66 -25.74 3.51
N ASN A 226 10.63 -25.81 2.67
CA ASN A 226 9.61 -24.77 2.47
C ASN A 226 8.22 -25.16 3.01
N GLN A 227 8.10 -26.29 3.69
CA GLN A 227 6.80 -26.82 4.13
C GLN A 227 6.53 -26.53 5.62
N ILE A 228 5.39 -25.92 5.92
CA ILE A 228 4.97 -25.64 7.29
C ILE A 228 4.75 -26.95 8.06
N GLN A 229 5.22 -26.97 9.30
CA GLN A 229 4.98 -28.00 10.28
C GLN A 229 4.57 -27.37 11.61
N LEU A 230 3.49 -27.84 12.21
CA LEU A 230 3.18 -27.59 13.60
C LEU A 230 3.92 -28.63 14.46
N ALA A 231 4.91 -28.19 15.22
CA ALA A 231 5.66 -29.03 16.13
C ALA A 231 5.16 -28.85 17.56
N THR A 232 4.82 -29.96 18.22
CA THR A 232 4.26 -29.93 19.58
C THR A 232 4.98 -30.94 20.48
N SER A 233 4.77 -30.83 21.80
CA SER A 233 5.28 -31.83 22.75
C SER A 233 4.71 -33.23 22.56
N ASN A 234 3.64 -33.40 21.77
CA ASN A 234 2.99 -34.67 21.47
C ASN A 234 3.06 -35.07 19.98
N GLY A 235 4.16 -34.70 19.32
CA GLY A 235 4.41 -35.01 17.91
C GLY A 235 4.10 -33.84 16.99
N ASN A 236 4.47 -34.04 15.74
CA ASN A 236 4.40 -32.99 14.72
C ASN A 236 3.30 -33.27 13.72
N VAL A 237 2.77 -32.22 13.13
CA VAL A 237 1.71 -32.27 12.12
C VAL A 237 2.13 -31.44 10.91
N THR A 238 2.00 -31.99 9.71
CA THR A 238 2.26 -31.29 8.46
C THR A 238 1.44 -31.90 7.31
N ASP A 239 1.31 -31.18 6.22
CA ASP A 239 0.67 -31.64 4.98
C ASP A 239 1.52 -31.18 3.78
N THR A 240 1.60 -31.99 2.74
CA THR A 240 2.35 -31.68 1.52
C THR A 240 1.81 -30.45 0.77
N ALA A 241 0.57 -30.05 1.03
CA ALA A 241 -0.03 -28.84 0.50
C ALA A 241 0.43 -27.54 1.23
N TRP A 242 1.15 -27.67 2.37
CA TRP A 242 1.56 -26.52 3.18
C TRP A 242 2.93 -25.96 2.76
N GLN A 243 3.26 -26.01 1.45
CA GLN A 243 4.51 -25.49 0.91
C GLN A 243 4.39 -24.02 0.53
N LEU A 244 5.37 -23.24 0.97
CA LEU A 244 5.53 -21.81 0.74
C LEU A 244 6.41 -21.55 -0.51
N GLU A 245 6.30 -20.34 -1.06
CA GLU A 245 7.11 -19.87 -2.18
C GLU A 245 8.02 -18.72 -1.75
N THR A 246 9.21 -18.61 -2.34
CA THR A 246 10.11 -17.46 -2.13
C THR A 246 9.66 -16.24 -2.92
N GLY A 247 10.00 -15.04 -2.42
CA GLY A 247 9.81 -13.77 -3.12
C GLY A 247 8.37 -13.25 -3.18
N LYS A 248 7.40 -13.99 -2.65
CA LYS A 248 5.98 -13.63 -2.65
C LYS A 248 5.48 -13.31 -1.27
N TRP A 249 4.73 -12.23 -1.13
CA TRP A 249 3.97 -11.97 0.07
C TRP A 249 2.88 -13.02 0.23
N THR A 250 2.88 -13.69 1.35
CA THR A 250 1.89 -14.72 1.71
C THR A 250 1.33 -14.42 3.09
N HIS A 251 0.03 -14.23 3.17
CA HIS A 251 -0.66 -14.28 4.45
C HIS A 251 -0.79 -15.74 4.87
N ILE A 252 -0.21 -16.08 5.99
CA ILE A 252 -0.23 -17.41 6.59
C ILE A 252 -1.17 -17.36 7.79
N ALA A 253 -2.15 -18.24 7.85
CA ALA A 253 -2.95 -18.48 9.03
C ALA A 253 -2.90 -19.96 9.41
N VAL A 254 -2.62 -20.24 10.68
CA VAL A 254 -2.62 -21.58 11.26
C VAL A 254 -3.62 -21.60 12.40
N THR A 255 -4.65 -22.44 12.29
CA THR A 255 -5.64 -22.62 13.35
C THR A 255 -5.38 -23.93 14.12
N PHE A 256 -5.72 -23.94 15.39
CA PHE A 256 -5.64 -25.12 16.25
C PHE A 256 -6.76 -25.13 17.29
N ASN A 257 -7.34 -26.32 17.51
CA ASN A 257 -8.33 -26.56 18.56
C ASN A 257 -7.88 -27.74 19.44
N SER A 258 -7.57 -27.48 20.70
CA SER A 258 -7.08 -28.50 21.64
C SER A 258 -8.13 -29.57 21.98
N ALA A 259 -9.43 -29.27 21.89
CA ALA A 259 -10.49 -30.20 22.23
C ALA A 259 -10.51 -31.42 21.30
N ASN A 260 -10.24 -31.22 20.02
CA ASN A 260 -10.23 -32.29 19.02
C ASN A 260 -8.88 -32.46 18.31
N GLY A 261 -7.92 -31.51 18.49
CA GLY A 261 -6.61 -31.47 17.87
C GLY A 261 -6.60 -31.05 16.42
N ALA A 262 -7.71 -30.53 15.89
CA ALA A 262 -7.78 -30.06 14.51
C ALA A 262 -6.78 -28.95 14.26
N VAL A 263 -6.10 -29.04 13.12
CA VAL A 263 -5.12 -28.06 12.60
C VAL A 263 -5.47 -27.78 11.16
N ASP A 264 -5.73 -26.53 10.84
CA ASP A 264 -5.92 -26.06 9.48
C ASP A 264 -4.91 -24.96 9.13
N VAL A 265 -4.45 -24.95 7.88
CA VAL A 265 -3.51 -23.93 7.37
C VAL A 265 -4.13 -23.26 6.16
N TYR A 266 -4.00 -21.93 6.13
CA TYR A 266 -4.50 -21.08 5.05
C TYR A 266 -3.37 -20.24 4.50
N PHE A 267 -3.25 -20.15 3.17
CA PHE A 267 -2.41 -19.19 2.47
C PHE A 267 -3.27 -18.25 1.66
N ASN A 268 -3.16 -16.94 1.92
CA ASN A 268 -3.99 -15.91 1.30
C ASN A 268 -5.48 -16.28 1.33
N GLY A 269 -5.95 -16.72 2.51
CA GLY A 269 -7.34 -17.13 2.75
C GLY A 269 -7.76 -18.47 2.14
N VAL A 270 -6.91 -19.13 1.37
CA VAL A 270 -7.19 -20.44 0.76
C VAL A 270 -6.75 -21.55 1.70
N HIS A 271 -7.68 -22.40 2.11
CA HIS A 271 -7.40 -23.61 2.90
C HIS A 271 -6.46 -24.55 2.14
N LYS A 272 -5.39 -24.99 2.78
CA LYS A 272 -4.35 -25.82 2.18
C LYS A 272 -4.46 -27.28 2.64
N GLY A 273 -4.63 -28.18 1.68
CA GLY A 273 -4.76 -29.60 1.95
C GLY A 273 -6.06 -29.96 2.67
N ASN A 274 -5.96 -30.84 3.64
CA ASN A 274 -7.08 -31.26 4.49
C ASN A 274 -6.78 -30.89 5.95
N THR A 275 -7.83 -30.79 6.78
CA THR A 275 -7.68 -30.71 8.23
C THR A 275 -6.79 -31.83 8.73
N GLN A 276 -5.71 -31.49 9.40
CA GLN A 276 -4.83 -32.44 10.07
C GLN A 276 -5.20 -32.54 11.55
N TYR A 277 -4.81 -33.61 12.21
CA TYR A 277 -5.12 -33.81 13.62
C TYR A 277 -3.87 -34.08 14.43
N SER A 278 -3.53 -33.13 15.30
CA SER A 278 -2.47 -33.27 16.29
C SER A 278 -2.91 -34.21 17.43
N ASN A 279 -1.96 -34.90 18.05
CA ASN A 279 -2.17 -35.59 19.32
C ASN A 279 -2.04 -34.64 20.52
N TYR A 280 -1.61 -33.41 20.32
CA TYR A 280 -1.55 -32.38 21.35
C TYR A 280 -2.99 -31.97 21.73
N ARG A 281 -3.31 -32.07 23.03
CA ARG A 281 -4.64 -31.79 23.60
C ARG A 281 -4.58 -30.79 24.75
N SER A 282 -3.43 -30.11 24.91
CA SER A 282 -3.23 -29.11 25.95
C SER A 282 -3.44 -27.71 25.41
N SER A 283 -3.69 -26.76 26.28
CA SER A 283 -3.71 -25.34 25.91
C SER A 283 -2.34 -24.87 25.49
N VAL A 284 -2.32 -23.94 24.53
CA VAL A 284 -1.10 -23.24 24.10
C VAL A 284 -0.71 -22.21 25.14
N ASN A 285 0.57 -22.20 25.53
CA ASN A 285 1.12 -21.29 26.52
C ASN A 285 2.39 -20.63 25.96
N TRP A 286 2.24 -19.40 25.52
CA TRP A 286 3.32 -18.60 24.93
C TRP A 286 3.77 -17.41 25.82
N ASN A 287 3.24 -17.30 27.04
CA ASN A 287 3.62 -16.32 28.03
C ASN A 287 4.96 -16.69 28.75
N SER A 288 5.98 -17.02 27.99
CA SER A 288 7.28 -17.52 28.45
C SER A 288 8.44 -16.78 27.78
N SER A 289 9.58 -16.73 28.44
CA SER A 289 10.85 -16.24 27.86
C SER A 289 11.36 -17.08 26.69
N ASP A 290 10.82 -18.27 26.50
CA ASP A 290 11.18 -19.17 25.40
C ASP A 290 10.32 -18.97 24.14
N PHE A 291 9.36 -18.02 24.19
CA PHE A 291 8.60 -17.60 23.02
C PHE A 291 9.44 -16.70 22.14
N TYR A 292 9.53 -17.07 20.87
CA TYR A 292 10.21 -16.30 19.83
C TYR A 292 9.36 -16.15 18.59
N VAL A 293 9.56 -15.02 17.89
CA VAL A 293 9.21 -14.83 16.49
C VAL A 293 10.51 -14.88 15.69
N GLY A 294 10.54 -15.69 14.64
CA GLY A 294 11.68 -15.82 13.74
C GLY A 294 12.78 -16.77 14.22
N LYS A 295 12.61 -17.46 15.34
CA LYS A 295 13.60 -18.40 15.89
C LYS A 295 12.93 -19.49 16.73
N SER A 296 13.58 -20.64 16.85
CA SER A 296 13.39 -21.59 17.96
C SER A 296 14.66 -21.61 18.84
N TRP A 297 14.98 -22.71 19.50
CA TRP A 297 16.11 -22.74 20.45
C TRP A 297 17.49 -22.58 19.82
N ASP A 298 17.63 -22.91 18.50
CA ASP A 298 18.91 -22.90 17.77
C ASP A 298 19.00 -21.67 16.86
N ASN A 299 20.14 -21.00 16.87
CA ASN A 299 20.39 -19.82 16.03
C ASN A 299 20.45 -20.12 14.52
N ASN A 300 20.57 -21.40 14.11
CA ASN A 300 20.53 -21.78 12.71
C ASN A 300 19.10 -21.97 12.17
N ARG A 301 18.05 -21.73 13.00
CA ARG A 301 16.64 -21.91 12.66
C ARG A 301 15.90 -20.60 12.42
N TRP A 302 16.61 -19.61 11.91
CA TRP A 302 16.09 -18.28 11.63
C TRP A 302 15.02 -18.30 10.55
N PHE A 303 14.12 -17.33 10.66
CA PHE A 303 13.25 -16.92 9.58
C PHE A 303 14.07 -16.05 8.61
N ASP A 304 14.09 -16.40 7.32
CA ASP A 304 14.82 -15.62 6.31
C ASP A 304 13.84 -14.86 5.45
N GLY A 305 13.63 -13.58 5.75
CA GLY A 305 12.70 -12.76 5.00
C GLY A 305 12.14 -11.55 5.73
N GLU A 306 11.06 -11.03 5.19
CA GLU A 306 10.30 -9.94 5.76
C GLU A 306 9.01 -10.45 6.41
N ILE A 307 8.63 -9.80 7.52
CA ILE A 307 7.41 -10.10 8.27
C ILE A 307 6.62 -8.82 8.57
N SER A 308 5.32 -8.96 8.59
CA SER A 308 4.36 -7.94 8.97
C SER A 308 3.10 -8.59 9.52
N GLU A 309 2.23 -7.80 10.15
CA GLU A 309 0.86 -8.19 10.53
C GLU A 309 0.78 -9.51 11.33
N ALA A 310 1.77 -9.75 12.24
CA ALA A 310 1.74 -10.95 13.07
C ALA A 310 0.68 -10.84 14.17
N ARG A 311 -0.16 -11.86 14.31
CA ARG A 311 -1.33 -11.87 15.20
C ARG A 311 -1.50 -13.20 15.89
N VAL A 312 -2.03 -13.14 17.12
CA VAL A 312 -2.43 -14.31 17.89
C VAL A 312 -3.86 -14.09 18.38
N TRP A 313 -4.72 -15.07 18.09
CA TRP A 313 -6.11 -15.11 18.54
C TRP A 313 -6.30 -16.28 19.49
N ASN A 314 -7.07 -16.12 20.56
CA ASN A 314 -7.42 -17.20 21.49
C ASN A 314 -8.68 -17.96 21.07
N ARG A 315 -8.96 -18.00 19.76
CA ARG A 315 -10.05 -18.74 19.12
C ARG A 315 -9.66 -19.21 17.72
N VAL A 316 -10.39 -20.14 17.18
CA VAL A 316 -10.31 -20.52 15.76
C VAL A 316 -11.09 -19.49 14.94
N LEU A 317 -10.43 -18.82 13.99
CA LEU A 317 -11.09 -17.98 13.00
C LEU A 317 -11.75 -18.85 11.93
N SER A 318 -12.92 -18.42 11.46
CA SER A 318 -13.56 -19.02 10.29
C SER A 318 -12.87 -18.57 8.98
N VAL A 319 -13.12 -19.30 7.89
CA VAL A 319 -12.61 -18.95 6.58
C VAL A 319 -13.14 -17.60 6.09
N GLU A 320 -14.36 -17.25 6.47
CA GLU A 320 -15.00 -15.97 6.15
C GLU A 320 -14.32 -14.81 6.89
N GLU A 321 -13.93 -15.01 8.13
CA GLU A 321 -13.19 -14.02 8.92
C GLU A 321 -11.79 -13.82 8.36
N ILE A 322 -11.07 -14.90 8.03
CA ILE A 322 -9.73 -14.82 7.40
C ILE A 322 -9.81 -14.11 6.04
N ASN A 323 -10.91 -14.29 5.29
CA ASN A 323 -11.14 -13.62 4.01
C ASN A 323 -11.89 -12.29 4.10
N ALA A 324 -12.12 -11.76 5.30
CA ALA A 324 -12.75 -10.46 5.45
C ALA A 324 -11.93 -9.36 4.76
N LYS A 325 -12.60 -8.32 4.27
CA LYS A 325 -11.97 -7.23 3.53
C LYS A 325 -10.76 -6.67 4.28
N ASN A 326 -9.63 -6.60 3.62
CA ASN A 326 -8.33 -6.12 4.13
C ASN A 326 -7.70 -6.95 5.26
N HIS A 327 -8.26 -8.08 5.66
CA HIS A 327 -7.82 -8.88 6.81
C HIS A 327 -6.32 -9.21 6.78
N PHE A 328 -5.75 -9.49 5.61
CA PHE A 328 -4.33 -9.84 5.49
C PHE A 328 -3.39 -8.67 5.84
N TYR A 329 -3.87 -7.44 5.71
CA TYR A 329 -3.07 -6.22 5.84
C TYR A 329 -3.46 -5.35 7.03
N LYS A 330 -4.64 -5.59 7.62
CA LYS A 330 -5.14 -4.82 8.75
C LYS A 330 -6.36 -5.48 9.38
N VAL A 331 -6.38 -5.52 10.72
CA VAL A 331 -7.58 -5.84 11.52
C VAL A 331 -7.78 -4.76 12.58
N ASP A 332 -8.98 -4.69 13.15
CA ASP A 332 -9.23 -3.85 14.32
C ASP A 332 -8.56 -4.47 15.55
N ALA A 333 -7.75 -3.69 16.26
CA ALA A 333 -7.07 -4.14 17.49
C ALA A 333 -8.04 -4.52 18.62
N ALA A 334 -9.30 -4.03 18.55
CA ALA A 334 -10.37 -4.39 19.49
C ALA A 334 -11.17 -5.64 19.09
N SER A 335 -10.77 -6.34 18.02
CA SER A 335 -11.47 -7.56 17.57
C SER A 335 -11.54 -8.62 18.66
N GLU A 336 -12.70 -9.25 18.80
CA GLU A 336 -12.92 -10.30 19.80
C GLU A 336 -11.97 -11.48 19.63
N GLY A 337 -11.29 -11.84 20.70
CA GLY A 337 -10.33 -12.94 20.71
C GLY A 337 -8.93 -12.60 20.19
N LEU A 338 -8.69 -11.39 19.70
CA LEU A 338 -7.34 -10.94 19.33
C LEU A 338 -6.55 -10.61 20.61
N VAL A 339 -5.53 -11.40 20.89
CA VAL A 339 -4.76 -11.31 22.16
C VAL A 339 -3.37 -10.71 22.00
N ALA A 340 -2.82 -10.72 20.79
CA ALA A 340 -1.60 -9.98 20.43
C ALA A 340 -1.62 -9.60 18.96
N TYR A 341 -1.16 -8.38 18.65
CA TYR A 341 -1.06 -7.88 17.29
C TYR A 341 0.16 -6.98 17.10
N TRP A 342 1.14 -7.49 16.41
CA TRP A 342 2.39 -6.84 16.07
C TRP A 342 2.38 -6.47 14.59
N LYS A 343 2.30 -5.17 14.29
CA LYS A 343 2.20 -4.68 12.90
C LYS A 343 3.50 -4.72 12.15
N PHE A 344 4.64 -4.60 12.83
CA PHE A 344 5.97 -4.47 12.22
C PHE A 344 6.05 -3.28 11.25
N ASN A 345 5.51 -2.14 11.65
CA ASN A 345 5.42 -0.94 10.83
C ASN A 345 6.07 0.30 11.48
N GLU A 346 6.89 0.13 12.50
CA GLU A 346 7.56 1.21 13.22
C GLU A 346 8.57 1.98 12.36
N GLY A 347 9.16 1.35 11.36
CA GLY A 347 10.11 1.97 10.42
C GLY A 347 11.47 2.31 11.03
N SER A 348 11.65 2.12 12.33
CA SER A 348 12.92 2.35 13.05
C SER A 348 12.91 1.67 14.41
N GLY A 349 14.10 1.48 15.00
CA GLY A 349 14.24 0.85 16.32
C GLY A 349 14.11 -0.68 16.28
N ASN A 350 14.09 -1.29 17.48
CA ASN A 350 14.12 -2.73 17.68
C ASN A 350 12.95 -3.25 18.53
N VAL A 351 12.03 -2.40 18.92
CA VAL A 351 10.83 -2.78 19.68
C VAL A 351 9.64 -2.74 18.77
N ILE A 352 8.89 -3.84 18.71
CA ILE A 352 7.63 -3.96 18.01
C ILE A 352 6.51 -3.83 19.03
N THR A 353 5.63 -2.85 18.81
CA THR A 353 4.52 -2.59 19.70
C THR A 353 3.38 -3.57 19.44
N ASP A 354 2.91 -4.24 20.49
CA ASP A 354 1.62 -4.91 20.45
C ASP A 354 0.51 -3.87 20.66
N VAL A 355 -0.35 -3.73 19.67
CA VAL A 355 -1.43 -2.73 19.66
C VAL A 355 -2.70 -3.19 20.41
N THR A 356 -2.69 -4.39 21.01
CA THR A 356 -3.81 -4.95 21.80
C THR A 356 -3.57 -4.81 23.30
N ASN A 357 -2.76 -5.69 23.88
CA ASN A 357 -2.53 -5.82 25.32
C ASN A 357 -1.17 -5.28 25.80
N GLY A 358 -0.35 -4.74 24.89
CA GLY A 358 0.97 -4.20 25.21
C GLY A 358 2.05 -5.27 25.41
N TYR A 359 1.88 -6.47 24.84
CA TYR A 359 2.88 -7.55 24.86
C TYR A 359 3.95 -7.31 23.81
N ASN A 360 4.71 -6.24 23.98
CA ASN A 360 5.71 -5.80 23.02
C ASN A 360 6.78 -6.86 22.80
N LEU A 361 7.29 -6.91 21.55
CA LEU A 361 8.47 -7.70 21.21
C LEU A 361 9.72 -6.81 21.16
N VAL A 362 10.87 -7.41 21.44
CA VAL A 362 12.18 -6.79 21.24
C VAL A 362 13.04 -7.68 20.36
N ALA A 363 13.65 -7.11 19.35
CA ALA A 363 14.57 -7.81 18.48
C ALA A 363 15.95 -7.97 19.16
N ASN A 364 16.58 -9.10 18.90
CA ASN A 364 17.92 -9.41 19.41
C ASN A 364 19.01 -8.49 18.82
N SER A 365 18.85 -8.07 17.57
CA SER A 365 19.75 -7.16 16.87
C SER A 365 18.95 -6.08 16.13
N ALA A 366 19.65 -5.16 15.48
CA ALA A 366 19.00 -4.09 14.71
C ALA A 366 18.11 -4.67 13.59
N ILE A 367 16.88 -4.19 13.53
CA ILE A 367 15.94 -4.53 12.44
C ILE A 367 16.28 -3.70 11.20
N THR A 368 16.32 -4.35 10.04
CA THR A 368 16.35 -3.66 8.76
C THR A 368 14.92 -3.40 8.29
N TRP A 369 14.53 -2.13 8.29
CA TRP A 369 13.21 -1.71 7.84
C TRP A 369 13.17 -1.52 6.32
N LYS A 370 12.19 -2.10 5.66
CA LYS A 370 12.05 -2.01 4.19
C LYS A 370 10.74 -1.34 3.80
N PRO A 371 10.78 -0.33 2.90
CA PRO A 371 9.56 0.24 2.35
C PRO A 371 8.87 -0.75 1.42
N VAL A 372 7.55 -0.81 1.51
CA VAL A 372 6.67 -1.63 0.66
C VAL A 372 5.41 -0.86 0.34
N SER A 373 4.59 -1.40 -0.55
CA SER A 373 3.25 -0.88 -0.86
C SER A 373 2.32 -2.08 -0.99
N LEU A 374 1.61 -2.44 0.09
CA LEU A 374 0.74 -3.62 0.10
C LEU A 374 -0.70 -3.23 0.42
N PRO A 375 -1.70 -3.88 -0.23
CA PRO A 375 -1.55 -4.85 -1.33
C PRO A 375 -0.83 -4.26 -2.55
N GLU A 376 -0.13 -5.13 -3.30
CA GLU A 376 0.56 -4.77 -4.55
C GLU A 376 -0.43 -4.51 -5.69
#